data_32c5c45fffc0f04bd1798d4f03c80434
#
_entry.id   32c5c45fffc0f04bd1798d4f03c80434
#
_cell.length_a   1.000
_cell.length_b   1.000
_cell.length_c   1.000
_cell.angle_alpha   90.00
_cell.angle_beta   90.00
_cell.angle_gamma   90.00
#
_symmetry.space_group_name_H-M   'P 1'
#
loop_
_entity.id
_entity.type
_entity.pdbx_description
1 polymer ?
#
loop_
_entity_poly.entity_id
_entity_poly.type
_entity_poly.pdbx_seq_one_letter_code
_entity_poly.pdbx_strand_id
1 'polypeptide(L)'
;MGLLDGRVCVITGGAGSLGLASARRFLDEGAKVMLVDLEGATRARALADLASPNVDAVAADVSQATGARAYIERTVARFGPIDVLFSNAGNQGPVVPVTEYPEDAFDALLAVHVRGAFLACKYGLPRMNDGGSVIITSSVVGAMGAPGSVAYVTAKHAQVGLMRTVAREAARRRIRVNTLHPGPVDNAFQLRIEQGISRLAGVDATRMLDEMIPLARHARPEEIARSALYLASDLSSFVTATTLMVDGGMRG
;
A
#
# COMPACT_ATOMS: atom_id res chain seq x y z
N MET A 1 -25.03 8.97 2.89
CA MET A 1 -23.73 9.48 3.34
C MET A 1 -22.74 8.35 3.20
N GLY A 2 -21.67 8.56 2.45
CA GLY A 2 -20.65 7.52 2.22
C GLY A 2 -19.77 7.31 3.46
N LEU A 3 -19.08 6.18 3.53
CA LEU A 3 -18.19 5.85 4.66
C LEU A 3 -17.00 6.81 4.83
N LEU A 4 -16.64 7.55 3.78
CA LEU A 4 -15.54 8.52 3.77
C LEU A 4 -16.01 9.92 3.35
N ASP A 5 -17.27 10.24 3.53
CA ASP A 5 -17.86 11.51 3.09
C ASP A 5 -17.06 12.72 3.62
N GLY A 6 -16.55 13.54 2.70
CA GLY A 6 -15.70 14.70 2.98
C GLY A 6 -14.27 14.40 3.47
N ARG A 7 -13.90 13.15 3.75
CA ARG A 7 -12.56 12.76 4.24
C ARG A 7 -11.48 12.97 3.18
N VAL A 8 -10.33 13.49 3.61
CA VAL A 8 -9.15 13.71 2.77
C VAL A 8 -8.23 12.51 2.85
N CYS A 9 -8.03 11.82 1.71
CA CYS A 9 -7.25 10.60 1.60
C CYS A 9 -6.03 10.80 0.70
N VAL A 10 -4.86 10.39 1.17
CA VAL A 10 -3.62 10.30 0.37
C VAL A 10 -3.34 8.85 0.06
N ILE A 11 -3.07 8.52 -1.20
CA ILE A 11 -2.74 7.15 -1.65
C ILE A 11 -1.43 7.19 -2.43
N THR A 12 -0.35 6.64 -1.87
CA THR A 12 0.91 6.48 -2.58
C THR A 12 0.88 5.23 -3.47
N GLY A 13 1.57 5.27 -4.63
CA GLY A 13 1.39 4.26 -5.67
C GLY A 13 -0.04 4.30 -6.22
N GLY A 14 -0.63 5.51 -6.28
CA GLY A 14 -2.03 5.74 -6.58
C GLY A 14 -2.43 5.41 -8.02
N ALA A 15 -1.48 5.37 -8.96
CA ALA A 15 -1.71 4.99 -10.34
C ALA A 15 -1.53 3.47 -10.61
N GLY A 16 -1.03 2.71 -9.62
CA GLY A 16 -0.96 1.25 -9.67
C GLY A 16 -2.33 0.60 -9.42
N SER A 17 -2.45 -0.71 -9.73
CA SER A 17 -3.74 -1.43 -9.69
C SER A 17 -4.46 -1.32 -8.34
N LEU A 18 -3.77 -1.58 -7.22
CA LEU A 18 -4.36 -1.49 -5.87
C LEU A 18 -4.67 -0.05 -5.48
N GLY A 19 -3.75 0.89 -5.81
CA GLY A 19 -3.95 2.30 -5.53
C GLY A 19 -5.15 2.86 -6.27
N LEU A 20 -5.28 2.56 -7.57
CA LEU A 20 -6.37 3.03 -8.41
C LEU A 20 -7.73 2.43 -8.00
N ALA A 21 -7.77 1.12 -7.72
CA ALA A 21 -8.99 0.47 -7.21
C ALA A 21 -9.43 1.07 -5.87
N SER A 22 -8.46 1.34 -4.96
CA SER A 22 -8.75 1.98 -3.68
C SER A 22 -9.21 3.42 -3.85
N ALA A 23 -8.58 4.18 -4.75
CA ALA A 23 -8.97 5.55 -5.04
C ALA A 23 -10.41 5.63 -5.56
N ARG A 24 -10.78 4.77 -6.52
CA ARG A 24 -12.15 4.65 -7.04
C ARG A 24 -13.12 4.36 -5.90
N ARG A 25 -12.82 3.35 -5.09
CA ARG A 25 -13.69 2.97 -3.98
C ARG A 25 -13.83 4.07 -2.93
N PHE A 26 -12.76 4.82 -2.62
CA PHE A 26 -12.80 5.93 -1.67
C PHE A 26 -13.61 7.11 -2.22
N LEU A 27 -13.48 7.41 -3.52
CA LEU A 27 -14.29 8.44 -4.21
C LEU A 27 -15.79 8.07 -4.20
N ASP A 28 -16.14 6.80 -4.45
CA ASP A 28 -17.52 6.30 -4.38
C ASP A 28 -18.14 6.47 -2.98
N GLU A 29 -17.29 6.51 -1.94
CA GLU A 29 -17.70 6.75 -0.56
C GLU A 29 -17.59 8.22 -0.13
N GLY A 30 -17.43 9.14 -1.07
CA GLY A 30 -17.45 10.58 -0.84
C GLY A 30 -16.12 11.20 -0.42
N ALA A 31 -15.00 10.48 -0.51
CA ALA A 31 -13.69 11.01 -0.17
C ALA A 31 -13.18 12.05 -1.19
N LYS A 32 -12.23 12.87 -0.72
CA LYS A 32 -11.32 13.65 -1.57
C LYS A 32 -9.98 12.91 -1.61
N VAL A 33 -9.47 12.60 -2.80
CA VAL A 33 -8.32 11.70 -2.95
C VAL A 33 -7.15 12.41 -3.62
N MET A 34 -5.98 12.36 -2.98
CA MET A 34 -4.70 12.73 -3.58
C MET A 34 -3.94 11.47 -3.99
N LEU A 35 -3.76 11.27 -5.29
CA LEU A 35 -2.90 10.23 -5.82
C LEU A 35 -1.44 10.70 -5.81
N VAL A 36 -0.56 9.85 -5.30
CA VAL A 36 0.89 10.10 -5.32
C VAL A 36 1.54 8.98 -6.11
N ASP A 37 2.24 9.34 -7.19
CA ASP A 37 2.99 8.38 -7.99
C ASP A 37 4.20 9.07 -8.65
N LEU A 38 5.05 8.31 -9.29
CA LEU A 38 6.13 8.86 -10.10
C LEU A 38 5.55 9.66 -11.28
N GLU A 39 6.34 10.56 -11.85
CA GLU A 39 5.93 11.29 -13.04
C GLU A 39 5.75 10.35 -14.23
N GLY A 40 4.72 10.59 -15.06
CA GLY A 40 4.51 9.82 -16.26
C GLY A 40 3.04 9.66 -16.70
N ALA A 41 2.87 8.99 -17.85
CA ALA A 41 1.58 8.79 -18.51
C ALA A 41 0.58 7.99 -17.64
N THR A 42 1.06 7.07 -16.80
CA THR A 42 0.21 6.24 -15.94
C THR A 42 -0.59 7.07 -14.94
N ARG A 43 0.03 8.10 -14.35
CA ARG A 43 -0.66 9.02 -13.43
C ARG A 43 -1.72 9.86 -14.15
N ALA A 44 -1.41 10.39 -15.34
CA ALA A 44 -2.37 11.16 -16.13
C ALA A 44 -3.57 10.30 -16.54
N ARG A 45 -3.33 9.04 -16.94
CA ARG A 45 -4.37 8.07 -17.23
C ARG A 45 -5.23 7.77 -16.02
N ALA A 46 -4.63 7.55 -14.83
CA ALA A 46 -5.37 7.30 -13.60
C ALA A 46 -6.34 8.44 -13.25
N LEU A 47 -5.92 9.70 -13.43
CA LEU A 47 -6.80 10.86 -13.25
C LEU A 47 -7.95 10.87 -14.25
N ALA A 48 -7.69 10.58 -15.53
CA ALA A 48 -8.71 10.51 -16.58
C ALA A 48 -9.71 9.37 -16.31
N ASP A 49 -9.24 8.23 -15.86
CA ASP A 49 -10.08 7.06 -15.56
C ASP A 49 -10.98 7.27 -14.33
N LEU A 50 -10.55 8.07 -13.35
CA LEU A 50 -11.35 8.41 -12.17
C LEU A 50 -12.34 9.54 -12.42
N ALA A 51 -12.02 10.47 -13.31
CA ALA A 51 -12.88 11.56 -13.82
C ALA A 51 -13.73 12.27 -12.72
N SER A 52 -13.14 12.58 -11.57
CA SER A 52 -13.84 13.17 -10.42
C SER A 52 -13.26 14.54 -10.04
N PRO A 53 -14.08 15.54 -9.66
CA PRO A 53 -13.58 16.81 -9.13
C PRO A 53 -12.90 16.65 -7.74
N ASN A 54 -13.15 15.53 -7.07
CA ASN A 54 -12.60 15.20 -5.77
C ASN A 54 -11.29 14.39 -5.84
N VAL A 55 -10.68 14.27 -7.01
CA VAL A 55 -9.35 13.65 -7.17
C VAL A 55 -8.35 14.65 -7.71
N ASP A 56 -7.13 14.61 -7.21
CA ASP A 56 -5.96 15.31 -7.75
C ASP A 56 -4.74 14.36 -7.67
N ALA A 57 -3.65 14.71 -8.34
CA ALA A 57 -2.45 13.88 -8.33
C ALA A 57 -1.18 14.71 -8.28
N VAL A 58 -0.17 14.19 -7.62
CA VAL A 58 1.16 14.79 -7.51
C VAL A 58 2.25 13.80 -7.89
N ALA A 59 3.25 14.29 -8.64
CA ALA A 59 4.46 13.54 -8.93
C ALA A 59 5.39 13.59 -7.72
N ALA A 60 5.73 12.43 -7.14
CA ALA A 60 6.71 12.36 -6.07
C ALA A 60 7.33 10.97 -5.96
N ASP A 61 8.62 10.93 -5.68
CA ASP A 61 9.32 9.73 -5.24
C ASP A 61 9.16 9.59 -3.71
N VAL A 62 8.45 8.56 -3.29
CA VAL A 62 8.17 8.29 -1.88
C VAL A 62 9.43 7.96 -1.07
N SER A 63 10.50 7.48 -1.72
CA SER A 63 11.78 7.17 -1.09
C SER A 63 12.56 8.42 -0.67
N GLN A 64 12.18 9.61 -1.18
CA GLN A 64 12.85 10.87 -0.94
C GLN A 64 12.08 11.76 0.06
N ALA A 65 12.81 12.33 1.02
CA ALA A 65 12.19 13.21 2.01
C ALA A 65 11.55 14.47 1.38
N THR A 66 12.15 14.99 0.32
CA THR A 66 11.60 16.10 -0.48
C THR A 66 10.28 15.72 -1.13
N GLY A 67 10.21 14.53 -1.74
CA GLY A 67 8.99 13.98 -2.33
C GLY A 67 7.89 13.82 -1.29
N ALA A 68 8.24 13.22 -0.13
CA ALA A 68 7.27 13.02 0.95
C ALA A 68 6.68 14.33 1.49
N ARG A 69 7.50 15.35 1.70
CA ARG A 69 7.01 16.68 2.08
C ARG A 69 6.12 17.29 1.00
N ALA A 70 6.55 17.23 -0.25
CA ALA A 70 5.83 17.84 -1.36
C ALA A 70 4.41 17.29 -1.52
N TYR A 71 4.22 15.96 -1.49
CA TYR A 71 2.87 15.43 -1.65
C TYR A 71 1.96 15.68 -0.42
N ILE A 72 2.52 15.68 0.78
CA ILE A 72 1.75 16.03 1.99
C ILE A 72 1.31 17.50 1.94
N GLU A 73 2.23 18.43 1.64
CA GLU A 73 1.91 19.86 1.52
C GLU A 73 0.91 20.16 0.40
N ARG A 74 1.09 19.50 -0.77
CA ARG A 74 0.15 19.63 -1.89
C ARG A 74 -1.24 19.14 -1.51
N THR A 75 -1.35 18.03 -0.76
CA THR A 75 -2.64 17.51 -0.30
C THR A 75 -3.34 18.51 0.61
N VAL A 76 -2.61 19.03 1.62
CA VAL A 76 -3.17 19.98 2.58
C VAL A 76 -3.59 21.27 1.88
N ALA A 77 -2.79 21.78 0.96
CA ALA A 77 -3.13 22.97 0.19
C ALA A 77 -4.37 22.80 -0.70
N ARG A 78 -4.59 21.59 -1.23
CA ARG A 78 -5.69 21.29 -2.17
C ARG A 78 -6.99 20.94 -1.47
N PHE A 79 -6.93 20.13 -0.41
CA PHE A 79 -8.09 19.50 0.20
C PHE A 79 -8.26 19.77 1.71
N GLY A 80 -7.22 20.28 2.38
CA GLY A 80 -7.19 20.44 3.83
C GLY A 80 -6.46 19.32 4.58
N PRO A 81 -6.57 19.27 5.91
CA PRO A 81 -5.93 18.26 6.74
C PRO A 81 -6.30 16.83 6.35
N ILE A 82 -5.34 15.91 6.52
CA ILE A 82 -5.47 14.51 6.05
C ILE A 82 -6.24 13.68 7.07
N ASP A 83 -7.20 12.88 6.61
CA ASP A 83 -7.92 11.91 7.43
C ASP A 83 -7.37 10.49 7.23
N VAL A 84 -6.97 10.14 6.00
CA VAL A 84 -6.46 8.81 5.66
C VAL A 84 -5.14 8.94 4.92
N LEU A 85 -4.11 8.27 5.45
CA LEU A 85 -2.80 8.14 4.82
C LEU A 85 -2.56 6.69 4.42
N PHE A 86 -2.72 6.38 3.13
CA PHE A 86 -2.52 5.04 2.59
C PHE A 86 -1.15 4.93 1.91
N SER A 87 -0.15 4.42 2.64
CA SER A 87 1.19 4.11 2.14
C SER A 87 1.16 2.77 1.40
N ASN A 88 0.94 2.86 0.08
CA ASN A 88 0.75 1.69 -0.78
C ASN A 88 1.83 1.55 -1.87
N ALA A 89 2.62 2.59 -2.15
CA ALA A 89 3.69 2.52 -3.15
C ALA A 89 4.67 1.37 -2.88
N GLY A 90 5.07 0.68 -3.95
CA GLY A 90 6.00 -0.43 -3.86
C GLY A 90 6.49 -0.93 -5.22
N ASN A 91 7.62 -1.63 -5.19
CA ASN A 91 8.21 -2.37 -6.29
C ASN A 91 8.51 -3.80 -5.86
N GLN A 92 8.84 -4.69 -6.80
CA GLN A 92 8.98 -6.11 -6.50
C GLN A 92 10.43 -6.58 -6.33
N GLY A 93 11.40 -5.90 -6.94
CA GLY A 93 12.78 -6.38 -7.03
C GLY A 93 12.93 -7.68 -7.85
N PRO A 94 14.15 -8.18 -8.01
CA PRO A 94 14.41 -9.47 -8.65
C PRO A 94 13.98 -10.65 -7.76
N VAL A 95 13.73 -11.82 -8.39
CA VAL A 95 13.48 -13.10 -7.70
C VAL A 95 14.68 -14.01 -7.98
N VAL A 96 15.63 -14.03 -7.05
CA VAL A 96 16.90 -14.76 -7.13
C VAL A 96 17.35 -15.21 -5.74
N PRO A 97 18.20 -16.23 -5.60
CA PRO A 97 18.77 -16.64 -4.32
C PRO A 97 19.46 -15.47 -3.58
N VAL A 98 19.50 -15.51 -2.26
CA VAL A 98 20.13 -14.45 -1.46
C VAL A 98 21.59 -14.20 -1.80
N THR A 99 22.33 -15.25 -2.19
CA THR A 99 23.74 -15.17 -2.60
C THR A 99 23.97 -14.46 -3.92
N GLU A 100 22.93 -14.31 -4.73
CA GLU A 100 22.95 -13.67 -6.06
C GLU A 100 22.15 -12.37 -6.08
N TYR A 101 21.57 -11.94 -4.93
CA TYR A 101 20.73 -10.77 -4.88
C TYR A 101 21.57 -9.49 -5.01
N PRO A 102 21.31 -8.60 -5.99
CA PRO A 102 22.08 -7.37 -6.14
C PRO A 102 21.87 -6.42 -4.95
N GLU A 103 22.96 -5.88 -4.40
CA GLU A 103 22.90 -5.00 -3.21
C GLU A 103 22.14 -3.71 -3.50
N ASP A 104 22.37 -3.11 -4.67
CA ASP A 104 21.67 -1.89 -5.10
C ASP A 104 20.14 -2.10 -5.26
N ALA A 105 19.73 -3.26 -5.74
CA ALA A 105 18.31 -3.62 -5.82
C ALA A 105 17.69 -3.84 -4.43
N PHE A 106 18.46 -4.40 -3.49
CA PHE A 106 18.04 -4.54 -2.09
C PHE A 106 17.81 -3.17 -1.46
N ASP A 107 18.78 -2.26 -1.57
CA ASP A 107 18.70 -0.91 -1.01
C ASP A 107 17.57 -0.08 -1.64
N ALA A 108 17.43 -0.15 -2.96
CA ALA A 108 16.36 0.55 -3.67
C ALA A 108 14.96 0.07 -3.24
N LEU A 109 14.80 -1.22 -3.00
CA LEU A 109 13.53 -1.77 -2.54
C LEU A 109 13.21 -1.34 -1.11
N LEU A 110 14.17 -1.39 -0.20
CA LEU A 110 14.01 -0.89 1.17
C LEU A 110 13.72 0.62 1.20
N ALA A 111 14.36 1.39 0.31
CA ALA A 111 14.10 2.82 0.20
C ALA A 111 12.63 3.13 -0.16
N VAL A 112 12.03 2.39 -1.09
CA VAL A 112 10.62 2.58 -1.46
C VAL A 112 9.67 2.10 -0.36
N HIS A 113 9.83 0.86 0.10
CA HIS A 113 8.87 0.22 0.99
C HIS A 113 9.00 0.67 2.45
N VAL A 114 10.22 0.66 2.99
CA VAL A 114 10.45 0.92 4.41
C VAL A 114 10.62 2.40 4.67
N ARG A 115 11.59 3.02 3.98
CA ARG A 115 11.85 4.45 4.13
C ARG A 115 10.67 5.28 3.65
N GLY A 116 10.02 4.88 2.54
CA GLY A 116 8.82 5.56 2.04
C GLY A 116 7.68 5.56 3.05
N ALA A 117 7.36 4.40 3.66
CA ALA A 117 6.34 4.33 4.70
C ALA A 117 6.72 5.13 5.96
N PHE A 118 7.99 5.11 6.36
CA PHE A 118 8.50 5.95 7.45
C PHE A 118 8.33 7.44 7.15
N LEU A 119 8.72 7.89 5.96
CA LEU A 119 8.60 9.29 5.56
C LEU A 119 7.13 9.75 5.47
N ALA A 120 6.24 8.87 4.97
CA ALA A 120 4.80 9.09 4.96
C ALA A 120 4.28 9.35 6.38
N CYS A 121 4.62 8.51 7.34
CA CYS A 121 4.25 8.69 8.74
C CYS A 121 4.88 9.97 9.33
N LYS A 122 6.18 10.18 9.12
CA LYS A 122 6.93 11.31 9.68
C LYS A 122 6.36 12.66 9.29
N TYR A 123 6.02 12.84 8.02
CA TYR A 123 5.51 14.12 7.51
C TYR A 123 3.99 14.18 7.47
N GLY A 124 3.32 13.03 7.36
CA GLY A 124 1.86 12.95 7.31
C GLY A 124 1.21 13.15 8.68
N LEU A 125 1.67 12.43 9.72
CA LEU A 125 1.05 12.49 11.05
C LEU A 125 0.84 13.92 11.58
N PRO A 126 1.81 14.86 11.47
CA PRO A 126 1.58 16.23 11.93
C PRO A 126 0.49 17.00 11.15
N ARG A 127 0.10 16.51 9.98
CA ARG A 127 -0.88 17.12 9.08
C ARG A 127 -2.20 16.37 9.04
N MET A 128 -2.32 15.30 9.82
CA MET A 128 -3.57 14.54 9.95
C MET A 128 -4.51 15.13 10.99
N ASN A 129 -5.80 14.93 10.78
CA ASN A 129 -6.83 15.14 11.79
C ASN A 129 -6.73 14.08 12.89
N ASP A 130 -7.16 14.42 14.09
CA ASP A 130 -7.37 13.46 15.16
C ASP A 130 -8.48 12.46 14.77
N GLY A 131 -8.32 11.21 15.14
CA GLY A 131 -9.22 10.13 14.71
C GLY A 131 -8.95 9.59 13.31
N GLY A 132 -7.89 10.03 12.65
CA GLY A 132 -7.50 9.58 11.31
C GLY A 132 -7.04 8.12 11.24
N SER A 133 -6.71 7.67 10.03
CA SER A 133 -6.25 6.30 9.77
C SER A 133 -4.99 6.28 8.88
N VAL A 134 -3.97 5.57 9.33
CA VAL A 134 -2.78 5.22 8.54
C VAL A 134 -2.86 3.74 8.15
N ILE A 135 -2.72 3.46 6.86
CA ILE A 135 -2.72 2.12 6.29
C ILE A 135 -1.39 1.92 5.57
N ILE A 136 -0.69 0.84 5.86
CA ILE A 136 0.57 0.49 5.19
C ILE A 136 0.36 -0.84 4.47
N THR A 137 0.53 -0.87 3.13
CA THR A 137 0.47 -2.10 2.35
C THR A 137 1.71 -2.96 2.61
N SER A 138 1.56 -3.97 3.46
CA SER A 138 2.52 -5.05 3.58
C SER A 138 2.21 -6.15 2.55
N SER A 139 2.20 -7.41 2.95
CA SER A 139 1.89 -8.58 2.12
C SER A 139 1.71 -9.79 3.04
N VAL A 140 1.14 -10.88 2.54
CA VAL A 140 1.20 -12.19 3.19
C VAL A 140 2.64 -12.56 3.57
N VAL A 141 3.63 -12.22 2.73
CA VAL A 141 5.06 -12.43 3.02
C VAL A 141 5.66 -11.46 4.06
N GLY A 142 4.87 -10.54 4.60
CA GLY A 142 5.23 -9.77 5.80
C GLY A 142 5.05 -10.57 7.11
N ALA A 143 4.57 -11.81 7.02
CA ALA A 143 4.38 -12.74 8.13
C ALA A 143 4.91 -14.15 7.83
N MET A 144 5.55 -14.36 6.68
CA MET A 144 6.19 -15.63 6.27
C MET A 144 7.38 -15.38 5.38
N GLY A 145 8.26 -16.38 5.21
CA GLY A 145 9.35 -16.35 4.24
C GLY A 145 8.88 -16.72 2.83
N ALA A 146 9.63 -16.24 1.82
CA ALA A 146 9.47 -16.64 0.41
C ALA A 146 10.85 -16.73 -0.25
N PRO A 147 11.29 -17.94 -0.66
CA PRO A 147 12.56 -18.11 -1.34
C PRO A 147 12.69 -17.20 -2.57
N GLY A 148 13.89 -16.66 -2.78
CA GLY A 148 14.17 -15.75 -3.89
C GLY A 148 13.73 -14.29 -3.72
N SER A 149 13.02 -13.95 -2.65
CA SER A 149 12.42 -12.61 -2.44
C SER A 149 12.97 -11.91 -1.20
N VAL A 150 14.26 -12.06 -0.91
CA VAL A 150 14.86 -11.61 0.36
C VAL A 150 14.58 -10.13 0.68
N ALA A 151 14.78 -9.22 -0.26
CA ALA A 151 14.55 -7.79 -0.02
C ALA A 151 13.06 -7.48 0.22
N TYR A 152 12.18 -8.09 -0.58
CA TYR A 152 10.74 -7.88 -0.47
C TYR A 152 10.20 -8.41 0.87
N VAL A 153 10.55 -9.63 1.24
CA VAL A 153 10.19 -10.23 2.54
C VAL A 153 10.69 -9.38 3.71
N THR A 154 11.96 -8.96 3.66
CA THR A 154 12.57 -8.09 4.68
C THR A 154 11.79 -6.77 4.81
N ALA A 155 11.51 -6.11 3.69
CA ALA A 155 10.77 -4.85 3.69
C ALA A 155 9.35 -5.00 4.26
N LYS A 156 8.66 -6.08 3.90
CA LYS A 156 7.28 -6.32 4.36
C LYS A 156 7.21 -6.65 5.86
N HIS A 157 8.20 -7.33 6.40
CA HIS A 157 8.34 -7.50 7.86
C HIS A 157 8.70 -6.19 8.56
N ALA A 158 9.61 -5.39 8.01
CA ALA A 158 9.99 -4.09 8.57
C ALA A 158 8.80 -3.12 8.66
N GLN A 159 7.89 -3.13 7.69
CA GLN A 159 6.66 -2.33 7.72
C GLN A 159 5.74 -2.69 8.90
N VAL A 160 5.70 -3.96 9.32
CA VAL A 160 4.95 -4.39 10.51
C VAL A 160 5.57 -3.81 11.78
N GLY A 161 6.90 -3.80 11.90
CA GLY A 161 7.60 -3.16 13.02
C GLY A 161 7.33 -1.66 13.08
N LEU A 162 7.42 -0.96 11.95
CA LEU A 162 7.08 0.46 11.83
C LEU A 162 5.64 0.73 12.29
N MET A 163 4.67 -0.01 11.75
CA MET A 163 3.26 0.12 12.08
C MET A 163 3.01 -0.01 13.58
N ARG A 164 3.58 -1.03 14.25
CA ARG A 164 3.39 -1.28 15.68
C ARG A 164 3.89 -0.14 16.55
N THR A 165 5.00 0.47 16.18
CA THR A 165 5.58 1.62 16.89
C THR A 165 4.72 2.86 16.68
N VAL A 166 4.43 3.20 15.43
CA VAL A 166 3.67 4.40 15.08
C VAL A 166 2.25 4.35 15.64
N ALA A 167 1.61 3.17 15.68
CA ALA A 167 0.28 3.01 16.29
C ALA A 167 0.25 3.43 17.77
N ARG A 168 1.30 3.11 18.53
CA ARG A 168 1.42 3.51 19.94
C ARG A 168 1.68 5.01 20.12
N GLU A 169 2.52 5.58 19.27
CA GLU A 169 2.83 7.01 19.30
C GLU A 169 1.62 7.89 18.90
N ALA A 170 0.84 7.44 17.91
CA ALA A 170 -0.31 8.17 17.39
C ALA A 170 -1.61 8.00 18.22
N ALA A 171 -1.64 7.07 19.18
CA ALA A 171 -2.83 6.68 19.93
C ALA A 171 -3.48 7.84 20.71
N ARG A 172 -2.68 8.77 21.27
CA ARG A 172 -3.20 9.93 22.00
C ARG A 172 -4.05 10.87 21.12
N ARG A 173 -3.78 10.87 19.81
CA ARG A 173 -4.55 11.57 18.79
C ARG A 173 -5.67 10.70 18.18
N ARG A 174 -5.90 9.51 18.72
CA ARG A 174 -6.87 8.53 18.21
C ARG A 174 -6.64 8.17 16.73
N ILE A 175 -5.42 8.38 16.21
CA ILE A 175 -5.04 7.96 14.87
C ILE A 175 -4.73 6.47 14.92
N ARG A 176 -5.45 5.70 14.11
CA ARG A 176 -5.25 4.25 13.97
C ARG A 176 -4.16 3.99 12.94
N VAL A 177 -3.33 3.00 13.18
CA VAL A 177 -2.26 2.59 12.25
C VAL A 177 -2.27 1.09 12.10
N ASN A 178 -2.45 0.59 10.86
CA ASN A 178 -2.58 -0.84 10.58
C ASN A 178 -1.79 -1.21 9.33
N THR A 179 -1.42 -2.48 9.20
CA THR A 179 -0.89 -3.03 7.96
C THR A 179 -1.96 -3.87 7.26
N LEU A 180 -2.08 -3.67 5.94
CA LEU A 180 -2.89 -4.48 5.03
C LEU A 180 -1.97 -5.52 4.38
N HIS A 181 -2.35 -6.80 4.43
CA HIS A 181 -1.55 -7.92 3.95
C HIS A 181 -2.28 -8.66 2.83
N PRO A 182 -2.20 -8.19 1.59
CA PRO A 182 -2.72 -8.95 0.46
C PRO A 182 -1.95 -10.27 0.27
N GLY A 183 -2.67 -11.33 -0.12
CA GLY A 183 -2.12 -12.46 -0.82
C GLY A 183 -1.83 -12.14 -2.29
N PRO A 184 -1.69 -13.15 -3.16
CA PRO A 184 -1.59 -12.97 -4.60
C PRO A 184 -2.79 -12.20 -5.16
N VAL A 185 -2.55 -11.19 -6.00
CA VAL A 185 -3.57 -10.33 -6.62
C VAL A 185 -3.42 -10.38 -8.13
N ASP A 186 -4.51 -10.57 -8.85
CA ASP A 186 -4.54 -10.58 -10.30
C ASP A 186 -4.20 -9.20 -10.87
N ASN A 187 -2.92 -8.99 -11.14
CA ASN A 187 -2.38 -7.77 -11.73
C ASN A 187 -0.97 -7.98 -12.31
N ALA A 188 -0.52 -7.00 -13.10
CA ALA A 188 0.80 -7.04 -13.73
C ALA A 188 1.98 -7.07 -12.74
N PHE A 189 1.81 -6.57 -11.52
CA PHE A 189 2.83 -6.63 -10.48
C PHE A 189 3.05 -8.07 -10.01
N GLN A 190 1.97 -8.77 -9.69
CA GLN A 190 1.98 -10.16 -9.25
C GLN A 190 2.49 -11.09 -10.36
N LEU A 191 2.03 -10.89 -11.60
CA LEU A 191 2.48 -11.68 -12.75
C LEU A 191 4.01 -11.65 -12.92
N ARG A 192 4.65 -10.49 -12.69
CA ARG A 192 6.12 -10.40 -12.76
C ARG A 192 6.83 -11.19 -11.65
N ILE A 193 6.24 -11.23 -10.44
CA ILE A 193 6.75 -12.06 -9.33
C ILE A 193 6.65 -13.54 -9.71
N GLU A 194 5.52 -13.97 -10.23
CA GLU A 194 5.28 -15.36 -10.66
C GLU A 194 6.20 -15.81 -11.77
N GLN A 195 6.43 -14.94 -12.75
CA GLN A 195 7.44 -15.21 -13.79
C GLN A 195 8.85 -15.40 -13.21
N GLY A 196 9.19 -14.64 -12.15
CA GLY A 196 10.44 -14.81 -11.42
C GLY A 196 10.50 -16.14 -10.67
N ILE A 197 9.44 -16.48 -9.94
CA ILE A 197 9.32 -17.75 -9.21
C ILE A 197 9.39 -18.93 -10.19
N SER A 198 8.65 -18.85 -11.31
CA SER A 198 8.63 -19.91 -12.33
C SER A 198 10.03 -20.17 -12.91
N ARG A 199 10.79 -19.11 -13.19
CA ARG A 199 12.18 -19.25 -13.65
C ARG A 199 13.10 -19.88 -12.60
N LEU A 200 12.95 -19.47 -11.34
CA LEU A 200 13.80 -19.94 -10.24
C LEU A 200 13.49 -21.40 -9.87
N ALA A 201 12.23 -21.78 -9.80
CA ALA A 201 11.79 -23.07 -9.29
C ALA A 201 11.43 -24.10 -10.40
N GLY A 202 11.32 -23.68 -11.66
CA GLY A 202 10.96 -24.56 -12.77
C GLY A 202 9.49 -25.04 -12.73
N VAL A 203 8.57 -24.24 -12.12
CA VAL A 203 7.15 -24.59 -11.95
C VAL A 203 6.24 -23.52 -12.55
N ASP A 204 4.97 -23.85 -12.76
CA ASP A 204 3.93 -22.86 -13.00
C ASP A 204 3.56 -22.19 -11.68
N ALA A 205 4.13 -21.01 -11.43
CA ALA A 205 3.95 -20.30 -10.16
C ALA A 205 2.51 -19.79 -9.95
N THR A 206 1.79 -19.43 -11.00
CA THR A 206 0.40 -18.98 -10.89
C THR A 206 -0.48 -20.12 -10.36
N ARG A 207 -0.36 -21.29 -10.99
CA ARG A 207 -1.09 -22.48 -10.55
C ARG A 207 -0.68 -22.91 -9.13
N MET A 208 0.61 -22.93 -8.84
CA MET A 208 1.12 -23.26 -7.51
C MET A 208 0.55 -22.36 -6.43
N LEU A 209 0.49 -21.05 -6.67
CA LEU A 209 -0.07 -20.09 -5.71
C LEU A 209 -1.57 -20.26 -5.55
N ASP A 210 -2.33 -20.49 -6.63
CA ASP A 210 -3.76 -20.78 -6.54
C ASP A 210 -4.06 -22.04 -5.71
N GLU A 211 -3.25 -23.09 -5.87
CA GLU A 211 -3.35 -24.33 -5.08
C GLU A 211 -3.01 -24.10 -3.58
N MET A 212 -2.16 -23.11 -3.25
CA MET A 212 -1.83 -22.74 -1.87
C MET A 212 -2.92 -21.86 -1.20
N ILE A 213 -3.80 -21.25 -1.98
CA ILE A 213 -4.86 -20.39 -1.47
C ILE A 213 -6.14 -21.23 -1.27
N PRO A 214 -6.71 -21.34 -0.04
CA PRO A 214 -7.96 -22.08 0.18
C PRO A 214 -9.14 -21.65 -0.71
N LEU A 215 -9.22 -20.35 -1.08
CA LEU A 215 -10.22 -19.87 -2.04
C LEU A 215 -9.85 -20.16 -3.50
N ALA A 216 -8.74 -20.86 -3.77
CA ALA A 216 -8.28 -21.41 -5.04
C ALA A 216 -8.23 -20.39 -6.20
N ARG A 217 -7.86 -19.15 -5.91
CA ARG A 217 -7.67 -18.06 -6.89
C ARG A 217 -6.94 -16.88 -6.32
N HIS A 218 -6.38 -16.07 -7.20
CA HIS A 218 -5.90 -14.73 -6.87
C HIS A 218 -7.06 -13.80 -6.47
N ALA A 219 -6.77 -12.82 -5.61
CA ALA A 219 -7.70 -11.74 -5.30
C ALA A 219 -7.79 -10.74 -6.47
N ARG A 220 -8.94 -10.11 -6.65
CA ARG A 220 -9.06 -8.94 -7.52
C ARG A 220 -8.62 -7.68 -6.78
N PRO A 221 -8.08 -6.66 -7.45
CA PRO A 221 -7.71 -5.38 -6.83
C PRO A 221 -8.84 -4.76 -6.01
N GLU A 222 -10.10 -4.88 -6.45
CA GLU A 222 -11.29 -4.36 -5.78
C GLU A 222 -11.56 -5.05 -4.44
N GLU A 223 -11.17 -6.31 -4.27
CA GLU A 223 -11.32 -7.05 -3.00
C GLU A 223 -10.36 -6.49 -1.96
N ILE A 224 -9.14 -6.17 -2.37
CA ILE A 224 -8.16 -5.49 -1.50
C ILE A 224 -8.59 -4.05 -1.18
N ALA A 225 -9.15 -3.33 -2.17
CA ALA A 225 -9.65 -1.97 -1.98
C ALA A 225 -10.79 -1.89 -0.95
N ARG A 226 -11.66 -2.90 -0.88
CA ARG A 226 -12.71 -2.99 0.16
C ARG A 226 -12.11 -3.13 1.57
N SER A 227 -11.04 -3.89 1.71
CA SER A 227 -10.34 -4.05 2.98
C SER A 227 -9.58 -2.77 3.37
N ALA A 228 -9.03 -2.04 2.38
CA ALA A 228 -8.47 -0.72 2.60
C ALA A 228 -9.55 0.28 3.05
N LEU A 229 -10.75 0.26 2.45
CA LEU A 229 -11.89 1.07 2.87
C LEU A 229 -12.31 0.76 4.31
N TYR A 230 -12.38 -0.52 4.70
CA TYR A 230 -12.65 -0.91 6.09
C TYR A 230 -11.65 -0.24 7.05
N LEU A 231 -10.36 -0.34 6.77
CA LEU A 231 -9.33 0.29 7.62
C LEU A 231 -9.37 1.83 7.57
N ALA A 232 -9.76 2.43 6.45
CA ALA A 232 -9.87 3.87 6.28
C ALA A 232 -11.05 4.47 7.04
N SER A 233 -12.15 3.73 7.18
CA SER A 233 -13.43 4.19 7.72
C SER A 233 -13.59 3.93 9.22
N ASP A 234 -14.66 4.47 9.80
CA ASP A 234 -15.03 4.28 11.20
C ASP A 234 -15.53 2.85 11.50
N LEU A 235 -15.75 2.01 10.47
CA LEU A 235 -16.02 0.57 10.65
C LEU A 235 -14.88 -0.15 11.41
N SER A 236 -13.67 0.41 11.37
CA SER A 236 -12.50 -0.10 12.10
C SER A 236 -12.09 0.81 13.27
N SER A 237 -13.04 1.53 13.88
CA SER A 237 -12.79 2.54 14.94
C SER A 237 -12.04 2.00 16.17
N PHE A 238 -12.12 0.69 16.42
CA PHE A 238 -11.39 0.03 17.52
C PHE A 238 -10.28 -0.93 17.03
N VAL A 239 -9.77 -0.70 15.79
CA VAL A 239 -8.75 -1.54 15.15
C VAL A 239 -7.49 -0.71 14.91
N THR A 240 -6.44 -0.96 15.68
CA THR A 240 -5.11 -0.35 15.53
C THR A 240 -4.02 -1.34 15.92
N ALA A 241 -2.81 -1.16 15.42
CA ALA A 241 -1.64 -2.02 15.61
C ALA A 241 -1.86 -3.47 15.13
N THR A 242 -2.78 -3.68 14.17
CA THR A 242 -3.10 -5.01 13.62
C THR A 242 -2.51 -5.25 12.24
N THR A 243 -2.38 -6.52 11.90
CA THR A 243 -2.07 -7.02 10.57
C THR A 243 -3.35 -7.62 9.98
N LEU A 244 -3.97 -6.94 9.02
CA LEU A 244 -5.18 -7.43 8.35
C LEU A 244 -4.79 -8.30 7.15
N MET A 245 -4.93 -9.62 7.29
CA MET A 245 -4.72 -10.56 6.18
C MET A 245 -5.90 -10.52 5.21
N VAL A 246 -5.59 -10.42 3.91
CA VAL A 246 -6.56 -10.45 2.80
C VAL A 246 -5.98 -11.34 1.71
N ASP A 247 -5.90 -12.63 2.02
CA ASP A 247 -5.06 -13.60 1.31
C ASP A 247 -5.81 -14.89 0.91
N GLY A 248 -7.13 -14.89 1.03
CA GLY A 248 -7.95 -16.05 0.69
C GLY A 248 -7.72 -17.27 1.59
N GLY A 249 -7.13 -17.08 2.78
CA GLY A 249 -6.77 -18.13 3.72
C GLY A 249 -5.38 -18.73 3.52
N MET A 250 -4.56 -18.16 2.64
CA MET A 250 -3.22 -18.68 2.32
C MET A 250 -2.32 -18.82 3.57
N ARG A 251 -2.58 -18.01 4.59
CA ARG A 251 -1.84 -17.98 5.84
C ARG A 251 -2.68 -18.43 7.05
N GLY A 252 -3.74 -19.15 6.83
CA GLY A 252 -4.60 -19.71 7.90
C GLY A 252 -3.97 -20.89 8.64
#